data_65837e692b09d56f65b37d83782c2ff9
#
_entry.id   65837e692b09d56f65b37d83782c2ff9
#
_cell.length_a   1.000
_cell.length_b   1.000
_cell.length_c   1.000
_cell.angle_alpha   90.00
_cell.angle_beta   90.00
_cell.angle_gamma   90.00
#
_symmetry.space_group_name_H-M   'P 1'
#
loop_
_entity.id
_entity.type
_entity.pdbx_description
1 polymer ?
#
loop_
_entity_poly.entity_id
_entity_poly.type
_entity_poly.pdbx_seq_one_letter_code
_entity_poly.pdbx_strand_id
1 'polypeptide(L)'
;MAAPRRLSADARLAEIVDSWLFHLGATKPSPRTLAAYRADVEGVARRIDADGAAVLHLDGLNKRALRAAFASWAADHAASSVLRAHSAWSSLFDFLVAEDLVDGNPMSAVGKPRLAPSAPKAIKADDAARRLLATASTVDSTAREPWPERDTALVALFLVSGIREGEAVSLGMASIAGPAGARHLEVTGKGNKTRSIPIDATLEEVLAAYQTSRAVRFPGHDLDHPATPLLVDTRGRRLAAHQIRYLIERLYTRAGIRSRIPAGAMVHAMRHSFATDALQAGADVVELQALLGHASLDTTRRYLDASGEGLREVIKSHPSQTALREYTRKQQAGIDRPNSGA
;
A
#
# COMPACT_ATOMS: atom_id res chain seq x y z
N MET A 1 2.62 27.51 4.47
CA MET A 1 2.09 27.57 5.85
C MET A 1 2.96 28.55 6.62
N ALA A 2 2.37 29.55 7.32
CA ALA A 2 3.13 30.46 8.19
C ALA A 2 3.71 29.67 9.37
N ALA A 3 4.88 30.10 9.88
CA ALA A 3 5.47 29.50 11.08
C ALA A 3 4.48 29.65 12.26
N PRO A 4 4.32 28.60 13.08
CA PRO A 4 3.39 28.64 14.21
C PRO A 4 3.83 29.71 15.21
N ARG A 5 2.84 30.39 15.81
CA ARG A 5 3.08 31.29 16.95
C ARG A 5 3.58 30.49 18.14
N ARG A 6 4.36 31.14 19.02
CA ARG A 6 4.75 30.55 20.31
C ARG A 6 3.47 30.15 21.07
N LEU A 7 3.36 28.90 21.45
CA LEU A 7 2.23 28.41 22.25
C LEU A 7 2.29 28.97 23.66
N SER A 8 1.13 29.22 24.25
CA SER A 8 0.97 29.62 25.65
C SER A 8 0.24 28.53 26.43
N ALA A 9 0.33 28.57 27.77
CA ALA A 9 -0.32 27.56 28.60
C ALA A 9 -1.85 27.56 28.50
N ASP A 10 -2.44 28.68 28.05
CA ASP A 10 -3.89 28.85 27.80
C ASP A 10 -4.30 28.58 26.34
N ALA A 11 -3.37 28.10 25.50
CA ALA A 11 -3.66 27.78 24.10
C ALA A 11 -4.75 26.69 24.01
N ARG A 12 -5.62 26.82 23.01
CA ARG A 12 -6.62 25.79 22.71
C ARG A 12 -5.98 24.58 22.06
N LEU A 13 -6.54 23.41 22.29
CA LEU A 13 -6.02 22.18 21.71
C LEU A 13 -5.94 22.24 20.17
N ALA A 14 -6.85 22.95 19.51
CA ALA A 14 -6.79 23.16 18.06
C ALA A 14 -5.52 23.86 17.60
N GLU A 15 -5.10 24.92 18.30
CA GLU A 15 -3.88 25.68 18.03
C GLU A 15 -2.62 24.83 18.30
N ILE A 16 -2.68 24.05 19.39
CA ILE A 16 -1.63 23.11 19.77
C ILE A 16 -1.45 22.04 18.69
N VAL A 17 -2.55 21.46 18.20
CA VAL A 17 -2.55 20.44 17.14
C VAL A 17 -1.95 20.99 15.85
N ASP A 18 -2.26 22.23 15.48
CA ASP A 18 -1.69 22.87 14.29
C ASP A 18 -0.17 23.05 14.43
N SER A 19 0.31 23.52 15.58
CA SER A 19 1.74 23.68 15.86
C SER A 19 2.47 22.34 15.90
N TRP A 20 1.91 21.35 16.60
CA TRP A 20 2.46 19.99 16.66
C TRP A 20 2.58 19.36 15.28
N LEU A 21 1.52 19.42 14.45
CA LEU A 21 1.53 18.85 13.11
C LEU A 21 2.50 19.57 12.16
N PHE A 22 2.70 20.86 12.34
CA PHE A 22 3.73 21.60 11.62
C PHE A 22 5.13 21.06 11.96
N HIS A 23 5.44 20.91 13.24
CA HIS A 23 6.70 20.33 13.73
C HIS A 23 6.89 18.88 13.27
N LEU A 24 5.83 18.08 13.39
CA LEU A 24 5.86 16.68 12.99
C LEU A 24 6.06 16.53 11.47
N GLY A 25 5.61 17.49 10.67
CA GLY A 25 5.80 17.53 9.22
C GLY A 25 7.26 17.55 8.80
N ALA A 26 8.16 18.09 9.62
CA ALA A 26 9.59 18.06 9.37
C ALA A 26 10.21 16.66 9.46
N THR A 27 9.68 15.80 10.33
CA THR A 27 10.20 14.44 10.56
C THR A 27 9.34 13.34 9.89
N LYS A 28 8.06 13.61 9.67
CA LYS A 28 7.09 12.68 9.07
C LYS A 28 6.34 13.36 7.92
N PRO A 29 6.94 13.52 6.75
CA PRO A 29 6.41 14.36 5.67
C PRO A 29 5.17 13.78 4.96
N SER A 30 4.62 12.61 5.35
CA SER A 30 3.44 12.04 4.72
C SER A 30 2.17 12.82 5.07
N PRO A 31 1.56 13.57 4.13
CA PRO A 31 0.33 14.34 4.40
C PRO A 31 -0.82 13.47 4.91
N ARG A 32 -0.88 12.23 4.43
CA ARG A 32 -1.90 11.25 4.87
C ARG A 32 -1.72 10.87 6.35
N THR A 33 -0.48 10.73 6.81
CA THR A 33 -0.19 10.44 8.22
C THR A 33 -0.57 11.60 9.10
N LEU A 34 -0.24 12.83 8.70
CA LEU A 34 -0.58 14.04 9.44
C LEU A 34 -2.10 14.23 9.52
N ALA A 35 -2.82 14.03 8.42
CA ALA A 35 -4.28 14.08 8.39
C ALA A 35 -4.93 13.00 9.30
N ALA A 36 -4.40 11.78 9.30
CA ALA A 36 -4.88 10.71 10.17
C ALA A 36 -4.63 11.04 11.66
N TYR A 37 -3.47 11.59 11.99
CA TYR A 37 -3.15 11.99 13.35
C TYR A 37 -4.04 13.13 13.85
N ARG A 38 -4.30 14.13 12.98
CA ARG A 38 -5.28 15.19 13.28
C ARG A 38 -6.64 14.60 13.59
N ALA A 39 -7.17 13.76 12.71
CA ALA A 39 -8.49 13.15 12.87
C ALA A 39 -8.58 12.30 14.14
N ASP A 40 -7.51 11.57 14.50
CA ASP A 40 -7.46 10.77 15.72
C ASP A 40 -7.47 11.66 16.98
N VAL A 41 -6.68 12.75 16.99
CA VAL A 41 -6.65 13.69 18.13
C VAL A 41 -8.00 14.38 18.30
N GLU A 42 -8.58 14.91 17.24
CA GLU A 42 -9.88 15.58 17.25
C GLU A 42 -11.02 14.61 17.62
N GLY A 43 -10.93 13.36 17.13
CA GLY A 43 -11.92 12.33 17.44
C GLY A 43 -11.96 11.95 18.91
N VAL A 44 -10.81 11.78 19.55
CA VAL A 44 -10.71 11.53 20.99
C VAL A 44 -11.08 12.78 21.80
N ALA A 45 -10.68 13.99 21.35
CA ALA A 45 -11.06 15.24 21.99
C ALA A 45 -12.58 15.39 22.12
N ARG A 46 -13.34 15.04 21.09
CA ARG A 46 -14.82 15.01 21.14
C ARG A 46 -15.42 14.02 22.14
N ARG A 47 -14.63 13.11 22.70
CA ARG A 47 -15.04 12.24 23.81
C ARG A 47 -14.80 12.88 25.19
N ILE A 48 -14.01 13.95 25.23
CA ILE A 48 -13.80 14.77 26.44
C ILE A 48 -14.84 15.88 26.48
N ASP A 49 -15.03 16.59 25.37
CA ASP A 49 -16.00 17.65 25.19
C ASP A 49 -16.61 17.57 23.78
N ALA A 50 -17.93 17.81 23.65
CA ALA A 50 -18.64 17.70 22.38
C ALA A 50 -18.11 18.65 21.30
N ASP A 51 -17.67 19.86 21.71
CA ASP A 51 -17.05 20.85 20.83
C ASP A 51 -15.57 20.55 20.52
N GLY A 52 -15.01 19.56 21.21
CA GLY A 52 -13.71 18.96 20.92
C GLY A 52 -12.53 19.94 21.03
N ALA A 53 -11.57 19.82 20.11
CA ALA A 53 -10.33 20.60 20.16
C ALA A 53 -10.51 22.12 20.08
N ALA A 54 -11.70 22.61 19.65
CA ALA A 54 -11.98 24.03 19.52
C ALA A 54 -12.11 24.75 20.87
N VAL A 55 -12.53 24.03 21.91
CA VAL A 55 -12.81 24.59 23.25
C VAL A 55 -11.90 24.03 24.35
N LEU A 56 -11.29 22.85 24.11
CA LEU A 56 -10.41 22.21 25.10
C LEU A 56 -9.09 22.98 25.26
N HIS A 57 -8.68 23.15 26.52
CA HIS A 57 -7.38 23.67 26.96
C HIS A 57 -6.57 22.58 27.66
N LEU A 58 -5.28 22.83 27.92
CA LEU A 58 -4.37 21.83 28.50
C LEU A 58 -4.81 21.31 29.87
N ASP A 59 -5.39 22.16 30.70
CA ASP A 59 -5.89 21.80 32.03
C ASP A 59 -7.03 20.75 31.98
N GLY A 60 -7.85 20.78 30.94
CA GLY A 60 -8.89 19.77 30.67
C GLY A 60 -8.32 18.40 30.24
N LEU A 61 -7.07 18.32 29.81
CA LEU A 61 -6.42 17.12 29.26
C LEU A 61 -5.72 16.26 30.33
N ASN A 62 -6.34 16.10 31.49
CA ASN A 62 -5.74 15.32 32.58
C ASN A 62 -5.89 13.80 32.38
N LYS A 63 -5.14 13.02 33.18
CA LYS A 63 -5.10 11.52 33.10
C LYS A 63 -6.48 10.88 33.18
N ARG A 64 -7.40 11.45 33.99
CA ARG A 64 -8.76 10.90 34.19
C ARG A 64 -9.60 11.13 32.94
N ALA A 65 -9.62 12.34 32.40
CA ALA A 65 -10.35 12.68 31.18
C ALA A 65 -9.86 11.85 29.99
N LEU A 66 -8.54 11.74 29.80
CA LEU A 66 -7.95 10.94 28.73
C LEU A 66 -8.30 9.45 28.85
N ARG A 67 -8.23 8.85 30.04
CA ARG A 67 -8.63 7.46 30.25
C ARG A 67 -10.10 7.23 29.88
N ALA A 68 -11.00 8.10 30.30
CA ALA A 68 -12.42 8.01 29.99
C ALA A 68 -12.68 8.16 28.48
N ALA A 69 -12.03 9.16 27.84
CA ALA A 69 -12.15 9.39 26.42
C ALA A 69 -11.63 8.20 25.58
N PHE A 70 -10.49 7.63 25.95
CA PHE A 70 -9.95 6.45 25.26
C PHE A 70 -10.79 5.19 25.50
N ALA A 71 -11.38 5.00 26.67
CA ALA A 71 -12.33 3.91 26.93
C ALA A 71 -13.58 4.05 26.04
N SER A 72 -14.14 5.26 25.95
CA SER A 72 -15.26 5.57 25.05
C SER A 72 -14.87 5.39 23.56
N TRP A 73 -13.68 5.86 23.16
CA TRP A 73 -13.17 5.70 21.79
C TRP A 73 -12.99 4.22 21.41
N ALA A 74 -12.51 3.40 22.33
CA ALA A 74 -12.29 1.97 22.12
C ALA A 74 -13.57 1.16 21.96
N ALA A 75 -14.71 1.65 22.44
CA ALA A 75 -15.99 0.95 22.35
C ALA A 75 -16.51 0.84 20.89
N ASP A 76 -16.20 1.80 20.04
CA ASP A 76 -16.70 1.89 18.66
C ASP A 76 -15.60 1.93 17.59
N HIS A 77 -14.33 1.71 17.99
CA HIS A 77 -13.20 1.70 17.06
C HIS A 77 -12.38 0.41 17.15
N ALA A 78 -11.86 -0.03 16.00
CA ALA A 78 -10.95 -1.17 15.94
C ALA A 78 -9.69 -0.93 16.78
N ALA A 79 -9.16 -1.96 17.43
CA ALA A 79 -7.96 -1.89 18.28
C ALA A 79 -6.75 -1.23 17.59
N SER A 80 -6.58 -1.43 16.28
CA SER A 80 -5.54 -0.77 15.47
C SER A 80 -5.74 0.74 15.35
N SER A 81 -6.98 1.21 15.26
CA SER A 81 -7.32 2.65 15.25
C SER A 81 -7.09 3.27 16.62
N VAL A 82 -7.48 2.55 17.70
CA VAL A 82 -7.21 2.99 19.06
C VAL A 82 -5.71 3.11 19.34
N LEU A 83 -4.90 2.15 18.89
CA LEU A 83 -3.44 2.22 18.99
C LEU A 83 -2.85 3.40 18.21
N ARG A 84 -3.36 3.68 17.01
CA ARG A 84 -2.91 4.84 16.24
C ARG A 84 -3.26 6.14 16.95
N ALA A 85 -4.49 6.27 17.46
CA ALA A 85 -4.92 7.42 18.25
C ALA A 85 -4.06 7.60 19.50
N HIS A 86 -3.76 6.50 20.23
CA HIS A 86 -2.86 6.53 21.37
C HIS A 86 -1.47 7.03 21.01
N SER A 87 -0.92 6.58 19.85
CA SER A 87 0.40 7.02 19.38
C SER A 87 0.38 8.50 18.97
N ALA A 88 -0.71 8.99 18.37
CA ALA A 88 -0.87 10.40 18.03
C ALA A 88 -0.90 11.28 19.29
N TRP A 89 -1.73 10.91 20.26
CA TRP A 89 -1.82 11.62 21.53
C TRP A 89 -0.52 11.58 22.36
N SER A 90 0.17 10.43 22.38
CA SER A 90 1.48 10.33 23.03
C SER A 90 2.49 11.27 22.38
N SER A 91 2.56 11.30 21.04
CA SER A 91 3.44 12.20 20.31
C SER A 91 3.08 13.69 20.49
N LEU A 92 1.79 14.01 20.64
CA LEU A 92 1.34 15.36 20.96
C LEU A 92 1.83 15.79 22.35
N PHE A 93 1.69 14.93 23.36
CA PHE A 93 2.18 15.26 24.70
C PHE A 93 3.70 15.27 24.80
N ASP A 94 4.43 14.42 24.05
CA ASP A 94 5.89 14.51 23.97
C ASP A 94 6.33 15.87 23.39
N PHE A 95 5.60 16.38 22.39
CA PHE A 95 5.82 17.73 21.86
C PHE A 95 5.53 18.80 22.93
N LEU A 96 4.44 18.69 23.69
CA LEU A 96 4.09 19.65 24.75
C LEU A 96 5.11 19.65 25.90
N VAL A 97 5.69 18.50 26.23
CA VAL A 97 6.81 18.41 27.20
C VAL A 97 8.05 19.10 26.64
N ALA A 98 8.36 18.91 25.35
CA ALA A 98 9.50 19.55 24.70
C ALA A 98 9.37 21.10 24.58
N GLU A 99 8.12 21.61 24.59
CA GLU A 99 7.81 23.05 24.59
C GLU A 99 7.62 23.61 26.02
N ASP A 100 7.92 22.83 27.06
CA ASP A 100 7.77 23.20 28.48
C ASP A 100 6.34 23.64 28.87
N LEU A 101 5.31 23.09 28.17
CA LEU A 101 3.92 23.44 28.42
C LEU A 101 3.22 22.47 29.41
N VAL A 102 3.80 21.28 29.61
CA VAL A 102 3.37 20.27 30.57
C VAL A 102 4.57 19.56 31.20
N ASP A 103 4.48 19.19 32.48
CA ASP A 103 5.57 18.54 33.22
C ASP A 103 5.83 17.07 32.78
N GLY A 104 4.89 16.44 32.09
CA GLY A 104 5.04 15.05 31.68
C GLY A 104 3.90 14.54 30.80
N ASN A 105 4.18 13.44 30.13
CA ASN A 105 3.24 12.82 29.20
C ASN A 105 2.21 11.95 29.95
N PRO A 106 0.92 12.35 30.04
CA PRO A 106 -0.12 11.60 30.75
C PRO A 106 -0.52 10.29 30.06
N MET A 107 -0.13 10.12 28.78
CA MET A 107 -0.48 8.93 27.98
C MET A 107 0.21 7.64 28.49
N SER A 108 1.27 7.76 29.29
CA SER A 108 1.88 6.63 30.00
C SER A 108 0.90 5.91 30.94
N ALA A 109 -0.10 6.64 31.43
CA ALA A 109 -1.16 6.12 32.32
C ALA A 109 -2.42 5.68 31.57
N VAL A 110 -2.52 5.86 30.24
CA VAL A 110 -3.63 5.42 29.40
C VAL A 110 -3.32 4.04 28.83
N GLY A 111 -4.20 3.07 29.06
CA GLY A 111 -4.01 1.69 28.61
C GLY A 111 -3.94 1.58 27.09
N LYS A 112 -3.01 0.77 26.60
CA LYS A 112 -2.90 0.42 25.18
C LYS A 112 -3.65 -0.87 24.91
N PRO A 113 -4.51 -0.93 23.87
CA PRO A 113 -5.11 -2.19 23.48
C PRO A 113 -4.03 -3.17 23.01
N ARG A 114 -4.16 -4.44 23.44
CA ARG A 114 -3.32 -5.51 22.88
C ARG A 114 -3.88 -5.92 21.53
N LEU A 115 -3.07 -5.82 20.48
CA LEU A 115 -3.44 -6.42 19.21
C LEU A 115 -3.25 -7.92 19.32
N ALA A 116 -4.32 -8.68 19.11
CA ALA A 116 -4.18 -10.11 18.86
C ALA A 116 -3.32 -10.30 17.60
N PRO A 117 -2.43 -11.32 17.55
CA PRO A 117 -1.73 -11.65 16.34
C PRO A 117 -2.75 -11.84 15.22
N SER A 118 -2.73 -10.96 14.24
CA SER A 118 -3.62 -11.10 13.07
C SER A 118 -3.10 -12.27 12.24
N ALA A 119 -3.94 -13.27 12.02
CA ALA A 119 -3.62 -14.33 11.06
C ALA A 119 -3.25 -13.70 9.70
N PRO A 120 -2.28 -14.27 8.97
CA PRO A 120 -1.90 -13.77 7.66
C PRO A 120 -3.15 -13.64 6.78
N LYS A 121 -3.38 -12.45 6.23
CA LYS A 121 -4.51 -12.17 5.33
C LYS A 121 -4.21 -12.60 3.90
N ALA A 122 -3.42 -13.66 3.74
CA ALA A 122 -3.10 -14.22 2.44
C ALA A 122 -4.37 -14.80 1.79
N ILE A 123 -4.45 -14.70 0.48
CA ILE A 123 -5.49 -15.37 -0.31
C ILE A 123 -5.14 -16.86 -0.32
N LYS A 124 -5.74 -17.59 0.60
CA LYS A 124 -5.54 -19.04 0.66
C LYS A 124 -6.33 -19.69 -0.47
N ALA A 125 -5.68 -20.09 -1.52
CA ALA A 125 -6.05 -21.17 -2.41
C ALA A 125 -5.05 -21.21 -3.58
N ASP A 126 -4.51 -22.37 -3.89
CA ASP A 126 -3.64 -22.62 -5.04
C ASP A 126 -4.27 -22.21 -6.38
N ASP A 127 -5.59 -22.07 -6.44
CA ASP A 127 -6.34 -21.66 -7.62
C ASP A 127 -6.63 -20.14 -7.69
N ALA A 128 -6.47 -19.38 -6.61
CA ALA A 128 -6.93 -17.99 -6.56
C ALA A 128 -6.16 -17.08 -7.52
N ALA A 129 -4.84 -17.22 -7.61
CA ALA A 129 -4.03 -16.47 -8.56
C ALA A 129 -4.40 -16.79 -10.01
N ARG A 130 -4.60 -18.10 -10.33
CA ARG A 130 -5.04 -18.55 -11.66
C ARG A 130 -6.42 -18.00 -12.01
N ARG A 131 -7.37 -18.08 -11.09
CA ARG A 131 -8.75 -17.56 -11.29
C ARG A 131 -8.72 -16.05 -11.51
N LEU A 132 -7.92 -15.34 -10.76
CA LEU A 132 -7.81 -13.89 -10.85
C LEU A 132 -7.20 -13.46 -12.19
N LEU A 133 -6.11 -14.11 -12.63
CA LEU A 133 -5.50 -13.87 -13.93
C LEU A 133 -6.45 -14.22 -15.08
N ALA A 134 -7.11 -15.38 -15.04
CA ALA A 134 -8.09 -15.77 -16.04
C ALA A 134 -9.27 -14.79 -16.12
N THR A 135 -9.73 -14.29 -14.97
CA THR A 135 -10.81 -13.30 -14.91
C THR A 135 -10.35 -11.94 -15.45
N ALA A 136 -9.14 -11.50 -15.11
CA ALA A 136 -8.59 -10.22 -15.55
C ALA A 136 -8.40 -10.16 -17.07
N SER A 137 -8.02 -11.30 -17.68
CA SER A 137 -7.81 -11.42 -19.13
C SER A 137 -9.10 -11.56 -19.93
N THR A 138 -10.23 -11.82 -19.28
CA THR A 138 -11.51 -11.96 -19.95
C THR A 138 -12.22 -10.62 -20.02
N VAL A 139 -12.76 -10.28 -21.20
CA VAL A 139 -13.56 -9.07 -21.40
C VAL A 139 -14.71 -9.03 -20.39
N ASP A 140 -14.84 -7.94 -19.69
CA ASP A 140 -15.95 -7.70 -18.79
C ASP A 140 -17.09 -7.01 -19.52
N SER A 141 -18.09 -7.79 -19.94
CA SER A 141 -19.26 -7.27 -20.65
C SER A 141 -20.09 -6.26 -19.84
N THR A 142 -19.90 -6.20 -18.51
CA THR A 142 -20.58 -5.25 -17.64
C THR A 142 -19.79 -3.94 -17.47
N ALA A 143 -18.54 -3.90 -17.95
CA ALA A 143 -17.75 -2.67 -17.94
C ALA A 143 -18.16 -1.76 -19.11
N ARG A 144 -18.26 -0.47 -18.83
CA ARG A 144 -18.51 0.52 -19.90
C ARG A 144 -17.36 0.56 -20.92
N GLU A 145 -16.13 0.39 -20.46
CA GLU A 145 -14.92 0.42 -21.26
C GLU A 145 -13.98 -0.69 -20.79
N PRO A 146 -14.22 -1.96 -21.21
CA PRO A 146 -13.40 -3.09 -20.80
C PRO A 146 -11.97 -2.96 -21.33
N TRP A 147 -11.00 -3.37 -20.51
CA TRP A 147 -9.60 -3.33 -20.89
C TRP A 147 -8.82 -4.49 -20.24
N PRO A 148 -8.97 -5.72 -20.78
CA PRO A 148 -8.40 -6.92 -20.19
C PRO A 148 -6.86 -6.88 -20.13
N GLU A 149 -6.16 -6.28 -21.09
CA GLU A 149 -4.71 -6.20 -21.07
C GLU A 149 -4.22 -5.36 -19.89
N ARG A 150 -4.89 -4.24 -19.59
CA ARG A 150 -4.58 -3.42 -18.41
C ARG A 150 -4.87 -4.16 -17.12
N ASP A 151 -6.02 -4.80 -17.03
CA ASP A 151 -6.47 -5.47 -15.82
C ASP A 151 -5.55 -6.68 -15.52
N THR A 152 -5.11 -7.39 -16.57
CA THR A 152 -4.12 -8.48 -16.46
C THR A 152 -2.76 -7.94 -15.99
N ALA A 153 -2.27 -6.86 -16.59
CA ALA A 153 -1.00 -6.24 -16.19
C ALA A 153 -1.03 -5.77 -14.72
N LEU A 154 -2.15 -5.17 -14.29
CA LEU A 154 -2.35 -4.73 -12.91
C LEU A 154 -2.30 -5.90 -11.92
N VAL A 155 -3.03 -6.98 -12.20
CA VAL A 155 -3.07 -8.19 -11.38
C VAL A 155 -1.71 -8.87 -11.34
N ALA A 156 -1.08 -9.07 -12.50
CA ALA A 156 0.24 -9.69 -12.59
C ALA A 156 1.29 -8.93 -11.77
N LEU A 157 1.35 -7.60 -11.90
CA LEU A 157 2.25 -6.77 -11.10
C LEU A 157 2.09 -7.03 -9.60
N PHE A 158 0.87 -7.03 -9.07
CA PHE A 158 0.66 -7.26 -7.64
C PHE A 158 0.99 -8.68 -7.19
N LEU A 159 0.65 -9.69 -8.01
CA LEU A 159 0.85 -11.10 -7.66
C LEU A 159 2.31 -11.53 -7.66
N VAL A 160 3.14 -11.00 -8.59
CA VAL A 160 4.51 -11.49 -8.79
C VAL A 160 5.61 -10.54 -8.32
N SER A 161 5.25 -9.29 -7.92
CA SER A 161 6.22 -8.34 -7.39
C SER A 161 5.95 -7.92 -5.94
N GLY A 162 4.77 -8.21 -5.42
CA GLY A 162 4.37 -7.87 -4.06
C GLY A 162 4.40 -6.36 -3.74
N ILE A 163 4.35 -5.48 -4.74
CA ILE A 163 4.37 -4.02 -4.54
C ILE A 163 3.15 -3.52 -3.77
N ARG A 164 3.30 -2.36 -3.12
CA ARG A 164 2.19 -1.69 -2.42
C ARG A 164 1.32 -0.92 -3.41
N GLU A 165 0.05 -0.71 -3.06
CA GLU A 165 -0.89 0.10 -3.86
C GLU A 165 -0.32 1.49 -4.20
N GLY A 166 0.24 2.18 -3.21
CA GLY A 166 0.81 3.51 -3.43
C GLY A 166 2.05 3.49 -4.32
N GLU A 167 2.83 2.41 -4.28
CA GLU A 167 3.98 2.20 -5.15
C GLU A 167 3.51 1.98 -6.59
N ALA A 168 2.49 1.16 -6.82
CA ALA A 168 1.91 0.95 -8.15
C ALA A 168 1.40 2.24 -8.79
N VAL A 169 0.78 3.13 -8.00
CA VAL A 169 0.34 4.46 -8.47
C VAL A 169 1.51 5.30 -8.95
N SER A 170 2.67 5.23 -8.30
CA SER A 170 3.83 6.06 -8.61
C SER A 170 4.66 5.58 -9.80
N LEU A 171 4.47 4.32 -10.25
CA LEU A 171 5.24 3.77 -11.37
C LEU A 171 5.11 4.62 -12.64
N GLY A 172 6.25 4.88 -13.26
CA GLY A 172 6.38 5.45 -14.60
C GLY A 172 7.01 4.46 -15.57
N MET A 173 7.15 4.85 -16.82
CA MET A 173 7.82 4.02 -17.84
C MET A 173 9.27 3.75 -17.46
N ALA A 174 9.99 4.73 -16.89
CA ALA A 174 11.35 4.55 -16.37
C ALA A 174 11.46 3.57 -15.20
N SER A 175 10.35 3.21 -14.56
CA SER A 175 10.38 2.23 -13.47
C SER A 175 10.72 0.81 -13.95
N ILE A 176 10.57 0.52 -15.25
CA ILE A 176 11.04 -0.72 -15.87
C ILE A 176 12.43 -0.48 -16.43
N ALA A 177 13.46 -0.90 -15.70
CA ALA A 177 14.85 -0.66 -16.03
C ALA A 177 15.61 -1.95 -16.34
N GLY A 178 16.80 -1.82 -16.95
CA GLY A 178 17.67 -2.93 -17.33
C GLY A 178 17.43 -3.48 -18.73
N PRO A 179 18.37 -4.29 -19.25
CA PRO A 179 18.26 -4.89 -20.57
C PRO A 179 17.21 -6.00 -20.61
N ALA A 180 16.73 -6.33 -21.80
CA ALA A 180 15.80 -7.45 -22.02
C ALA A 180 16.38 -8.75 -21.41
N GLY A 181 15.53 -9.52 -20.73
CA GLY A 181 15.91 -10.74 -20.02
C GLY A 181 16.61 -10.53 -18.66
N ALA A 182 16.96 -9.27 -18.31
CA ALA A 182 17.49 -8.90 -17.00
C ALA A 182 16.81 -7.65 -16.42
N ARG A 183 15.59 -7.37 -16.86
CA ARG A 183 14.80 -6.23 -16.38
C ARG A 183 14.44 -6.33 -14.91
N HIS A 184 14.23 -5.19 -14.34
CA HIS A 184 13.77 -5.06 -12.95
C HIS A 184 12.83 -3.86 -12.84
N LEU A 185 11.99 -3.89 -11.82
CA LEU A 185 11.08 -2.81 -11.48
C LEU A 185 11.70 -1.97 -10.37
N GLU A 186 11.99 -0.71 -10.65
CA GLU A 186 12.42 0.26 -9.64
C GLU A 186 11.23 0.84 -8.91
N VAL A 187 11.17 0.61 -7.60
CA VAL A 187 10.03 0.98 -6.76
C VAL A 187 10.49 1.90 -5.65
N THR A 188 9.96 3.10 -5.62
CA THR A 188 10.21 4.06 -4.54
C THR A 188 9.13 3.93 -3.48
N GLY A 189 9.55 3.57 -2.27
CA GLY A 189 8.67 3.35 -1.12
C GLY A 189 8.68 4.51 -0.11
N LYS A 190 8.20 4.21 1.11
CA LYS A 190 8.16 5.17 2.21
C LYS A 190 9.56 5.70 2.55
N GLY A 191 9.67 7.01 2.72
CA GLY A 191 10.94 7.68 3.03
C GLY A 191 11.85 7.85 1.81
N ASN A 192 11.28 7.81 0.59
CA ASN A 192 12.01 7.98 -0.68
C ASN A 192 13.10 6.91 -0.90
N LYS A 193 12.94 5.73 -0.26
CA LYS A 193 13.87 4.60 -0.44
C LYS A 193 13.47 3.82 -1.69
N THR A 194 14.38 3.71 -2.64
CA THR A 194 14.18 2.91 -3.85
C THR A 194 14.71 1.50 -3.65
N ARG A 195 13.99 0.53 -4.20
CA ARG A 195 14.42 -0.87 -4.30
C ARG A 195 14.18 -1.41 -5.69
N SER A 196 14.97 -2.38 -6.07
CA SER A 196 14.88 -3.08 -7.36
C SER A 196 14.19 -4.43 -7.14
N ILE A 197 13.16 -4.72 -7.93
CA ILE A 197 12.45 -6.01 -7.93
C ILE A 197 12.70 -6.66 -9.29
N PRO A 198 13.41 -7.80 -9.36
CA PRO A 198 13.59 -8.52 -10.61
C PRO A 198 12.23 -8.90 -11.21
N ILE A 199 12.08 -8.73 -12.51
CA ILE A 199 10.94 -9.22 -13.27
C ILE A 199 11.42 -10.27 -14.26
N ASP A 200 10.59 -11.27 -14.52
CA ASP A 200 10.91 -12.30 -15.50
C ASP A 200 10.27 -11.99 -16.87
N ALA A 201 10.67 -12.76 -17.88
CA ALA A 201 10.19 -12.62 -19.24
C ALA A 201 8.66 -12.66 -19.34
N THR A 202 7.99 -13.45 -18.48
CA THR A 202 6.54 -13.61 -18.53
C THR A 202 5.81 -12.33 -18.10
N LEU A 203 6.32 -11.63 -17.06
CA LEU A 203 5.76 -10.33 -16.67
C LEU A 203 6.12 -9.27 -17.71
N GLU A 204 7.32 -9.33 -18.31
CA GLU A 204 7.68 -8.43 -19.42
C GLU A 204 6.69 -8.56 -20.58
N GLU A 205 6.34 -9.78 -21.00
CA GLU A 205 5.36 -10.05 -22.06
C GLU A 205 3.97 -9.47 -21.73
N VAL A 206 3.49 -9.66 -20.52
CA VAL A 206 2.20 -9.11 -20.08
C VAL A 206 2.19 -7.59 -20.07
N LEU A 207 3.28 -6.97 -19.62
CA LEU A 207 3.42 -5.51 -19.64
C LEU A 207 3.53 -4.98 -21.07
N ALA A 208 4.24 -5.67 -21.96
CA ALA A 208 4.37 -5.31 -23.39
C ALA A 208 3.00 -5.39 -24.10
N ALA A 209 2.21 -6.45 -23.86
CA ALA A 209 0.86 -6.58 -24.41
C ALA A 209 -0.05 -5.42 -23.96
N TYR A 210 0.03 -5.03 -22.68
CA TYR A 210 -0.68 -3.86 -22.18
C TYR A 210 -0.20 -2.56 -22.82
N GLN A 211 1.11 -2.36 -22.98
CA GLN A 211 1.67 -1.16 -23.62
C GLN A 211 1.24 -1.06 -25.08
N THR A 212 1.25 -2.17 -25.83
CA THR A 212 0.75 -2.23 -27.20
C THR A 212 -0.73 -1.86 -27.27
N SER A 213 -1.57 -2.45 -26.42
CA SER A 213 -3.00 -2.14 -26.34
C SER A 213 -3.22 -0.66 -25.97
N ARG A 214 -2.39 -0.13 -25.07
CA ARG A 214 -2.43 1.29 -24.67
C ARG A 214 -2.03 2.21 -25.81
N ALA A 215 -1.01 1.91 -26.58
CA ALA A 215 -0.57 2.71 -27.74
C ALA A 215 -1.70 2.83 -28.78
N VAL A 216 -2.42 1.74 -29.02
CA VAL A 216 -3.60 1.75 -29.90
C VAL A 216 -4.73 2.62 -29.33
N ARG A 217 -4.98 2.52 -28.02
CA ARG A 217 -6.07 3.26 -27.36
C ARG A 217 -5.77 4.76 -27.20
N PHE A 218 -4.50 5.11 -27.01
CA PHE A 218 -4.03 6.48 -26.79
C PHE A 218 -2.82 6.80 -27.66
N PRO A 219 -2.99 6.99 -28.97
CA PRO A 219 -1.85 7.21 -29.90
C PRO A 219 -0.99 8.45 -29.60
N GLY A 220 -1.55 9.40 -28.83
CA GLY A 220 -0.81 10.60 -28.39
C GLY A 220 0.02 10.43 -27.13
N HIS A 221 0.06 9.23 -26.53
CA HIS A 221 0.88 8.99 -25.34
C HIS A 221 2.32 8.65 -25.76
N ASP A 222 3.26 9.46 -25.28
CA ASP A 222 4.67 9.15 -25.41
C ASP A 222 5.08 8.09 -24.38
N LEU A 223 5.19 6.83 -24.84
CA LEU A 223 5.57 5.70 -23.97
C LEU A 223 7.08 5.63 -23.72
N ASP A 224 7.90 6.37 -24.45
CA ASP A 224 9.33 6.45 -24.25
C ASP A 224 9.70 7.50 -23.20
N HIS A 225 8.79 8.44 -22.91
CA HIS A 225 9.06 9.48 -21.92
C HIS A 225 9.08 8.91 -20.49
N PRO A 226 10.18 9.11 -19.73
CA PRO A 226 10.38 8.48 -18.41
C PRO A 226 9.27 8.72 -17.39
N ALA A 227 8.69 9.93 -17.38
CA ALA A 227 7.65 10.34 -16.42
C ALA A 227 6.24 9.90 -16.82
N THR A 228 6.05 9.32 -18.02
CA THR A 228 4.77 8.78 -18.45
C THR A 228 4.32 7.69 -17.46
N PRO A 229 3.09 7.77 -16.92
CA PRO A 229 2.62 6.77 -15.96
C PRO A 229 2.66 5.35 -16.57
N LEU A 230 3.12 4.35 -15.82
CA LEU A 230 3.06 2.97 -16.27
C LEU A 230 1.60 2.49 -16.38
N LEU A 231 0.79 2.73 -15.35
CA LEU A 231 -0.61 2.33 -15.31
C LEU A 231 -1.54 3.53 -15.51
N VAL A 232 -2.50 3.40 -16.43
CA VAL A 232 -3.46 4.46 -16.74
C VAL A 232 -4.92 3.99 -16.66
N ASP A 233 -5.82 4.95 -16.41
CA ASP A 233 -7.27 4.74 -16.46
C ASP A 233 -7.78 4.72 -17.92
N THR A 234 -9.09 4.51 -18.11
CA THR A 234 -9.72 4.48 -19.44
C THR A 234 -9.75 5.84 -20.16
N ARG A 235 -9.26 6.90 -19.50
CA ARG A 235 -9.07 8.23 -20.07
C ARG A 235 -7.59 8.56 -20.33
N GLY A 236 -6.69 7.59 -20.17
CA GLY A 236 -5.25 7.76 -20.35
C GLY A 236 -4.53 8.49 -19.21
N ARG A 237 -5.19 8.79 -18.10
CA ARG A 237 -4.59 9.47 -16.95
C ARG A 237 -4.02 8.44 -15.97
N ARG A 238 -3.01 8.84 -15.19
CA ARG A 238 -2.43 8.01 -14.13
C ARG A 238 -3.52 7.35 -13.28
N LEU A 239 -3.43 6.04 -13.12
CA LEU A 239 -4.39 5.26 -12.33
C LEU A 239 -4.24 5.63 -10.85
N ALA A 240 -5.33 6.12 -10.25
CA ALA A 240 -5.33 6.54 -8.85
C ALA A 240 -5.58 5.34 -7.90
N ALA A 241 -5.15 5.45 -6.64
CA ALA A 241 -5.28 4.38 -5.65
C ALA A 241 -6.73 3.87 -5.47
N HIS A 242 -7.73 4.77 -5.46
CA HIS A 242 -9.12 4.35 -5.35
C HIS A 242 -9.61 3.58 -6.58
N GLN A 243 -9.11 3.92 -7.79
CA GLN A 243 -9.42 3.20 -9.02
C GLN A 243 -8.78 1.80 -9.02
N ILE A 244 -7.53 1.67 -8.55
CA ILE A 244 -6.88 0.36 -8.35
C ILE A 244 -7.73 -0.50 -7.42
N ARG A 245 -8.15 0.02 -6.26
CA ARG A 245 -9.00 -0.74 -5.32
C ARG A 245 -10.31 -1.17 -5.96
N TYR A 246 -10.98 -0.27 -6.68
CA TYR A 246 -12.22 -0.56 -7.38
C TYR A 246 -12.04 -1.70 -8.41
N LEU A 247 -10.99 -1.63 -9.24
CA LEU A 247 -10.68 -2.64 -10.25
C LEU A 247 -10.41 -4.00 -9.62
N ILE A 248 -9.58 -4.04 -8.57
CA ILE A 248 -9.23 -5.27 -7.87
C ILE A 248 -10.45 -5.86 -7.16
N GLU A 249 -11.29 -5.05 -6.50
CA GLU A 249 -12.52 -5.53 -5.87
C GLU A 249 -13.48 -6.15 -6.88
N ARG A 250 -13.65 -5.49 -8.02
CA ARG A 250 -14.46 -5.99 -9.13
C ARG A 250 -13.93 -7.31 -9.68
N LEU A 251 -12.61 -7.43 -9.85
CA LEU A 251 -11.96 -8.66 -10.28
C LEU A 251 -12.15 -9.80 -9.26
N TYR A 252 -12.00 -9.54 -7.96
CA TYR A 252 -12.29 -10.52 -6.91
C TYR A 252 -13.74 -11.01 -6.94
N THR A 253 -14.67 -10.11 -7.17
CA THR A 253 -16.11 -10.44 -7.26
C THR A 253 -16.38 -11.33 -8.49
N ARG A 254 -15.86 -10.94 -9.65
CA ARG A 254 -16.00 -11.73 -10.90
C ARG A 254 -15.31 -13.09 -10.81
N ALA A 255 -14.15 -13.17 -10.15
CA ALA A 255 -13.43 -14.42 -9.92
C ALA A 255 -14.10 -15.33 -8.88
N GLY A 256 -15.15 -14.87 -8.19
CA GLY A 256 -15.84 -15.63 -7.14
C GLY A 256 -14.99 -15.84 -5.87
N ILE A 257 -14.02 -14.97 -5.60
CA ILE A 257 -13.12 -15.07 -4.43
C ILE A 257 -13.26 -13.91 -3.45
N ARG A 258 -14.21 -12.99 -3.70
CA ARG A 258 -14.37 -11.78 -2.87
C ARG A 258 -14.61 -12.09 -1.39
N SER A 259 -15.39 -13.13 -1.08
CA SER A 259 -15.67 -13.55 0.30
C SER A 259 -14.45 -14.06 1.07
N ARG A 260 -13.39 -14.47 0.35
CA ARG A 260 -12.13 -14.94 0.92
C ARG A 260 -11.18 -13.78 1.28
N ILE A 261 -11.49 -12.56 0.83
CA ILE A 261 -10.66 -11.37 1.03
C ILE A 261 -11.19 -10.56 2.21
N PRO A 262 -10.40 -10.37 3.27
CA PRO A 262 -10.81 -9.54 4.40
C PRO A 262 -11.12 -8.11 3.99
N ALA A 263 -12.08 -7.47 4.68
CA ALA A 263 -12.41 -6.07 4.46
C ALA A 263 -11.16 -5.19 4.62
N GLY A 264 -10.97 -4.24 3.71
CA GLY A 264 -9.84 -3.31 3.73
C GLY A 264 -8.49 -3.90 3.32
N ALA A 265 -8.42 -5.21 2.96
CA ALA A 265 -7.15 -5.87 2.61
C ALA A 265 -6.95 -6.09 1.10
N MET A 266 -7.71 -5.42 0.22
CA MET A 266 -7.76 -5.66 -1.22
C MET A 266 -6.39 -5.97 -1.86
N VAL A 267 -5.56 -4.95 -2.04
CA VAL A 267 -4.23 -5.10 -2.62
C VAL A 267 -3.26 -5.77 -1.64
N HIS A 268 -3.41 -5.51 -0.32
CA HIS A 268 -2.58 -6.12 0.70
C HIS A 268 -2.72 -7.65 0.76
N ALA A 269 -3.87 -8.20 0.39
CA ALA A 269 -4.06 -9.65 0.33
C ALA A 269 -3.16 -10.30 -0.73
N MET A 270 -3.02 -9.70 -1.93
CA MET A 270 -2.09 -10.18 -2.97
C MET A 270 -0.63 -10.11 -2.50
N ARG A 271 -0.25 -9.00 -1.85
CA ARG A 271 1.10 -8.87 -1.29
C ARG A 271 1.37 -9.88 -0.16
N HIS A 272 0.38 -10.17 0.68
CA HIS A 272 0.51 -11.22 1.69
C HIS A 272 0.64 -12.62 1.07
N SER A 273 -0.14 -12.89 -0.01
CA SER A 273 0.01 -14.14 -0.77
C SER A 273 1.41 -14.23 -1.35
N PHE A 274 1.89 -13.19 -2.03
CA PHE A 274 3.25 -13.13 -2.55
C PHE A 274 4.29 -13.46 -1.46
N ALA A 275 4.20 -12.82 -0.29
CA ALA A 275 5.13 -13.07 0.80
C ALA A 275 5.05 -14.50 1.34
N THR A 276 3.83 -15.05 1.51
CA THR A 276 3.62 -16.41 2.01
C THR A 276 4.12 -17.45 1.01
N ASP A 277 3.78 -17.27 -0.25
CA ASP A 277 4.16 -18.18 -1.32
C ASP A 277 5.69 -18.19 -1.54
N ALA A 278 6.34 -17.01 -1.45
CA ALA A 278 7.79 -16.92 -1.53
C ALA A 278 8.50 -17.67 -0.38
N LEU A 279 7.98 -17.53 0.84
CA LEU A 279 8.52 -18.29 2.01
C LEU A 279 8.31 -19.79 1.85
N GLN A 280 7.14 -20.22 1.34
CA GLN A 280 6.86 -21.62 1.06
C GLN A 280 7.74 -22.19 -0.05
N ALA A 281 8.12 -21.36 -1.02
CA ALA A 281 9.08 -21.70 -2.07
C ALA A 281 10.55 -21.70 -1.59
N GLY A 282 10.80 -21.43 -0.30
CA GLY A 282 12.14 -21.48 0.30
C GLY A 282 12.90 -20.14 0.26
N ALA A 283 12.23 -19.02 -0.01
CA ALA A 283 12.88 -17.71 0.04
C ALA A 283 13.43 -17.41 1.43
N ASP A 284 14.64 -16.84 1.49
CA ASP A 284 15.18 -16.33 2.74
C ASP A 284 14.36 -15.13 3.25
N VAL A 285 14.09 -15.12 4.56
CA VAL A 285 13.25 -14.06 5.19
C VAL A 285 13.87 -12.68 5.01
N VAL A 286 15.20 -12.57 5.02
CA VAL A 286 15.92 -11.30 4.88
C VAL A 286 15.82 -10.80 3.44
N GLU A 287 15.99 -11.68 2.46
CA GLU A 287 15.82 -11.36 1.04
C GLU A 287 14.39 -10.93 0.74
N LEU A 288 13.40 -11.66 1.27
CA LEU A 288 11.99 -11.31 1.12
C LEU A 288 11.65 -9.97 1.76
N GLN A 289 12.19 -9.66 2.93
CA GLN A 289 11.98 -8.37 3.58
C GLN A 289 12.60 -7.22 2.78
N ALA A 290 13.79 -7.42 2.19
CA ALA A 290 14.43 -6.46 1.31
C ALA A 290 13.57 -6.21 0.06
N LEU A 291 13.08 -7.27 -0.57
CA LEU A 291 12.20 -7.22 -1.75
C LEU A 291 10.89 -6.51 -1.46
N LEU A 292 10.31 -6.75 -0.29
CA LEU A 292 9.08 -6.11 0.15
C LEU A 292 9.30 -4.67 0.68
N GLY A 293 10.52 -4.26 0.98
CA GLY A 293 10.83 -2.94 1.52
C GLY A 293 10.22 -2.72 2.91
N HIS A 294 10.42 -3.66 3.84
CA HIS A 294 10.02 -3.52 5.24
C HIS A 294 11.08 -2.70 5.99
N ALA A 295 10.67 -1.59 6.61
CA ALA A 295 11.57 -0.57 7.17
C ALA A 295 12.28 -0.96 8.49
N SER A 296 12.12 -2.20 9.01
CA SER A 296 12.54 -2.52 10.38
C SER A 296 13.85 -3.30 10.52
N LEU A 297 14.70 -3.36 9.51
CA LEU A 297 16.03 -3.95 9.64
C LEU A 297 17.11 -3.03 9.08
N ASP A 298 17.56 -2.06 9.87
CA ASP A 298 18.76 -1.25 9.60
C ASP A 298 20.06 -2.09 9.59
N THR A 299 19.98 -3.36 9.97
CA THR A 299 21.09 -4.32 9.98
C THR A 299 21.33 -5.02 8.65
N THR A 300 20.41 -4.93 7.71
CA THR A 300 20.43 -5.70 6.44
C THR A 300 21.21 -5.02 5.32
N ARG A 301 21.66 -3.78 5.51
CA ARG A 301 22.51 -3.08 4.51
C ARG A 301 23.80 -3.83 4.16
N ARG A 302 24.28 -4.71 5.03
CA ARG A 302 25.51 -5.49 4.83
C ARG A 302 25.32 -6.73 3.94
N TYR A 303 24.06 -7.14 3.67
CA TYR A 303 23.70 -8.30 2.84
C TYR A 303 23.04 -7.91 1.51
N LEU A 304 22.78 -6.62 1.26
CA LEU A 304 22.20 -6.13 0.00
C LEU A 304 23.18 -6.17 -1.19
N ASP A 305 24.46 -6.42 -0.94
CA ASP A 305 25.46 -6.76 -1.97
C ASP A 305 25.44 -8.26 -2.35
N ALA A 306 24.63 -9.06 -1.66
CA ALA A 306 24.43 -10.46 -1.99
C ALA A 306 23.50 -10.58 -3.20
N SER A 307 24.13 -10.69 -4.34
CA SER A 307 23.71 -11.23 -5.64
C SER A 307 22.21 -11.12 -5.96
N GLY A 308 21.88 -10.27 -6.90
CA GLY A 308 20.55 -10.25 -7.56
C GLY A 308 20.12 -11.59 -8.17
N GLU A 309 20.95 -12.63 -8.11
CA GLU A 309 20.65 -14.02 -8.50
C GLU A 309 19.72 -14.72 -7.53
N GLY A 310 19.89 -14.57 -6.20
CA GLY A 310 18.99 -15.19 -5.22
C GLY A 310 17.57 -14.64 -5.31
N LEU A 311 17.41 -13.31 -5.48
CA LEU A 311 16.10 -12.69 -5.67
C LEU A 311 15.43 -13.10 -7.00
N ARG A 312 16.21 -13.32 -8.06
CA ARG A 312 15.69 -13.83 -9.34
C ARG A 312 15.18 -15.26 -9.19
N GLU A 313 15.86 -16.11 -8.45
CA GLU A 313 15.44 -17.50 -8.23
C GLU A 313 14.15 -17.57 -7.39
N VAL A 314 14.02 -16.73 -6.36
CA VAL A 314 12.78 -16.57 -5.58
C VAL A 314 11.61 -16.17 -6.48
N ILE A 315 11.81 -15.20 -7.36
CA ILE A 315 10.77 -14.77 -8.31
C ILE A 315 10.42 -15.90 -9.28
N LYS A 316 11.40 -16.61 -9.83
CA LYS A 316 11.17 -17.71 -10.78
C LYS A 316 10.40 -18.88 -10.17
N SER A 317 10.69 -19.25 -8.92
CA SER A 317 10.06 -20.36 -8.20
C SER A 317 8.71 -20.01 -7.58
N HIS A 318 8.33 -18.73 -7.59
CA HIS A 318 7.10 -18.26 -6.93
C HIS A 318 5.84 -18.88 -7.58
N PRO A 319 4.87 -19.42 -6.80
CA PRO A 319 3.65 -20.06 -7.35
C PRO A 319 2.82 -19.17 -8.26
N SER A 320 2.67 -17.89 -7.94
CA SER A 320 1.97 -16.94 -8.81
C SER A 320 2.68 -16.73 -10.15
N GLN A 321 4.01 -16.87 -10.20
CA GLN A 321 4.79 -16.82 -11.42
C GLN A 321 4.50 -18.05 -12.30
N THR A 322 4.35 -19.22 -11.69
CA THR A 322 3.92 -20.42 -12.39
C THR A 322 2.52 -20.24 -12.99
N ALA A 323 1.58 -19.67 -12.23
CA ALA A 323 0.24 -19.35 -12.71
C ALA A 323 0.26 -18.34 -13.88
N LEU A 324 1.14 -17.36 -13.83
CA LEU A 324 1.31 -16.37 -14.89
C LEU A 324 1.90 -17.01 -16.16
N ARG A 325 2.91 -17.89 -16.04
CA ARG A 325 3.48 -18.65 -17.15
C ARG A 325 2.47 -19.58 -17.83
N GLU A 326 1.65 -20.26 -17.03
CA GLU A 326 0.56 -21.09 -17.57
C GLU A 326 -0.47 -20.24 -18.34
N TYR A 327 -0.76 -19.06 -17.84
CA TYR A 327 -1.64 -18.11 -18.51
C TYR A 327 -1.07 -17.67 -19.87
N THR A 328 0.18 -17.18 -19.92
CA THR A 328 0.80 -16.72 -21.18
C THR A 328 0.91 -17.85 -22.19
N ARG A 329 1.31 -19.05 -21.77
CA ARG A 329 1.37 -20.24 -22.66
C ARG A 329 0.02 -20.57 -23.28
N LYS A 330 -1.08 -20.47 -22.53
CA LYS A 330 -2.44 -20.69 -23.05
C LYS A 330 -2.85 -19.63 -24.06
N GLN A 331 -2.45 -18.37 -23.86
CA GLN A 331 -2.72 -17.30 -24.81
C GLN A 331 -1.98 -17.54 -26.13
N GLN A 332 -0.69 -17.87 -26.07
CA GLN A 332 0.12 -18.20 -27.25
C GLN A 332 -0.45 -19.40 -28.01
N ALA A 333 -0.81 -20.50 -27.33
CA ALA A 333 -1.42 -21.67 -27.95
C ALA A 333 -2.83 -21.41 -28.55
N GLY A 334 -3.53 -20.37 -28.06
CA GLY A 334 -4.80 -19.91 -28.63
C GLY A 334 -4.63 -19.10 -29.92
N ILE A 335 -3.51 -18.41 -30.07
CA ILE A 335 -3.16 -17.63 -31.26
C ILE A 335 -2.70 -18.55 -32.40
N ASP A 336 -2.00 -19.64 -32.07
CA ASP A 336 -1.50 -20.63 -33.06
C ASP A 336 -2.57 -21.61 -33.60
N ARG A 337 -3.83 -21.50 -33.15
CA ARG A 337 -4.91 -22.28 -33.78
C ARG A 337 -5.33 -21.60 -35.07
N PRO A 338 -5.02 -22.14 -36.26
CA PRO A 338 -5.53 -21.60 -37.51
C PRO A 338 -7.05 -21.61 -37.44
N ASN A 339 -7.64 -20.53 -37.90
CA ASN A 339 -9.09 -20.38 -38.05
C ASN A 339 -9.60 -21.43 -39.06
N SER A 340 -9.75 -22.70 -38.62
CA SER A 340 -10.34 -23.76 -39.39
C SER A 340 -11.85 -23.72 -39.22
N GLY A 341 -12.48 -22.81 -39.94
CA GLY A 341 -13.91 -22.64 -40.01
C GLY A 341 -14.28 -21.87 -41.27
N ALA A 342 -14.35 -22.61 -42.38
CA ALA A 342 -15.05 -22.16 -43.57
C ALA A 342 -16.57 -22.24 -43.35
#